data_b7328be2348dfed22a64532d064f0419
#
_entry.id   b7328be2348dfed22a64532d064f0419
#
_cell.length_a   1.000
_cell.length_b   1.000
_cell.length_c   1.000
_cell.angle_alpha   90.00
_cell.angle_beta   90.00
_cell.angle_gamma   90.00
#
_symmetry.space_group_name_H-M   'P 1'
#
loop_
_entity.id
_entity.type
_entity.pdbx_description
1 polymer ?
#
loop_
_entity_poly.entity_id
_entity_poly.type
_entity_poly.pdbx_seq_one_letter_code
_entity_poly.pdbx_strand_id
1 'polypeptide(L)'
;MLTLKVNQQLMEQKKIVLFILITHLAAFLAGCSGNKNSGNNDSSDLWNKLSSYFRPPAEYENVYGNFRSPLLYYNGDTVRTVEDWQRRRTEIKDRWMSLLGQWPPVITGQTFEILDTLHRENFMQYRVRFYWTPNEQTEGYLLVPDKEGKKPAVITTFYEPETAIGLGGKPYRDFAYQLTKRGFVTLSIGTTKTTENQTYSIYYPTIENATLQPLSALAYAAANAWEVLAKVQDVDSTRIGITGHSY
;
A
#
# COMPACT_ATOMS: atom_id res chain seq x y z
N MET A 1 -70.55 20.04 -18.65
CA MET A 1 -70.72 18.96 -17.66
C MET A 1 -69.58 17.89 -17.71
N LEU A 2 -69.03 17.66 -18.91
CA LEU A 2 -67.88 16.67 -19.05
C LEU A 2 -66.57 17.16 -18.47
N THR A 3 -66.22 18.43 -18.61
CA THR A 3 -64.91 19.00 -18.11
C THR A 3 -64.74 19.00 -16.58
N LEU A 4 -65.85 19.14 -15.85
CA LEU A 4 -65.80 19.08 -14.38
C LEU A 4 -65.53 17.66 -13.85
N LYS A 5 -66.09 16.63 -14.52
CA LYS A 5 -65.81 15.21 -14.11
C LYS A 5 -64.36 14.80 -14.39
N VAL A 6 -63.78 15.25 -15.50
CA VAL A 6 -62.37 14.95 -15.83
C VAL A 6 -61.41 15.60 -14.83
N ASN A 7 -61.64 16.84 -14.43
CA ASN A 7 -60.83 17.52 -13.42
C ASN A 7 -60.92 16.87 -12.02
N GLN A 8 -62.11 16.38 -11.66
CA GLN A 8 -62.32 15.71 -10.39
C GLN A 8 -61.58 14.33 -10.34
N GLN A 9 -61.63 13.60 -11.45
CA GLN A 9 -60.92 12.33 -11.58
C GLN A 9 -59.38 12.51 -11.59
N LEU A 10 -58.88 13.60 -12.21
CA LEU A 10 -57.46 13.94 -12.20
C LEU A 10 -56.99 14.36 -10.80
N MET A 11 -57.81 15.03 -9.99
CA MET A 11 -57.48 15.40 -8.63
C MET A 11 -57.45 14.19 -7.69
N GLU A 12 -58.34 13.24 -7.85
CA GLU A 12 -58.34 12.01 -7.09
C GLU A 12 -57.10 11.13 -7.42
N GLN A 13 -56.73 11.03 -8.70
CA GLN A 13 -55.49 10.33 -9.06
C GLN A 13 -54.23 10.99 -8.47
N LYS A 14 -54.16 12.33 -8.46
CA LYS A 14 -53.05 13.05 -7.84
C LYS A 14 -52.97 12.83 -6.31
N LYS A 15 -54.10 12.72 -5.62
CA LYS A 15 -54.15 12.39 -4.19
C LYS A 15 -53.64 10.96 -3.90
N ILE A 16 -54.03 9.99 -4.73
CA ILE A 16 -53.58 8.61 -4.63
C ILE A 16 -52.06 8.49 -4.85
N VAL A 17 -51.51 9.15 -5.88
CA VAL A 17 -50.08 9.16 -6.15
C VAL A 17 -49.32 9.84 -5.03
N LEU A 18 -49.83 10.95 -4.48
CA LEU A 18 -49.21 11.64 -3.33
C LEU A 18 -49.21 10.77 -2.07
N PHE A 19 -50.30 10.04 -1.81
CA PHE A 19 -50.42 9.13 -0.67
C PHE A 19 -49.46 7.95 -0.80
N ILE A 20 -49.28 7.37 -1.98
CA ILE A 20 -48.33 6.31 -2.26
C ILE A 20 -46.88 6.82 -2.08
N LEU A 21 -46.59 8.05 -2.55
CA LEU A 21 -45.26 8.66 -2.34
C LEU A 21 -44.93 8.90 -0.86
N ILE A 22 -45.93 9.39 -0.10
CA ILE A 22 -45.74 9.64 1.35
C ILE A 22 -45.56 8.33 2.12
N THR A 23 -46.31 7.27 1.78
CA THR A 23 -46.15 5.96 2.43
C THR A 23 -44.81 5.29 2.11
N HIS A 24 -44.30 5.42 0.87
CA HIS A 24 -42.97 4.92 0.51
C HIS A 24 -41.86 5.73 1.18
N LEU A 25 -42.02 7.06 1.32
CA LEU A 25 -41.06 7.90 2.03
C LEU A 25 -41.02 7.59 3.53
N ALA A 26 -42.18 7.33 4.14
CA ALA A 26 -42.29 6.94 5.54
C ALA A 26 -41.67 5.53 5.78
N ALA A 27 -41.84 4.59 4.86
CA ALA A 27 -41.21 3.26 4.93
C ALA A 27 -39.68 3.36 4.75
N PHE A 28 -39.20 4.29 3.91
CA PHE A 28 -37.76 4.52 3.73
C PHE A 28 -37.11 5.17 4.98
N LEU A 29 -37.84 6.06 5.66
CA LEU A 29 -37.35 6.69 6.90
C LEU A 29 -37.44 5.74 8.12
N ALA A 30 -38.39 4.81 8.13
CA ALA A 30 -38.47 3.79 9.18
C ALA A 30 -37.44 2.66 9.00
N GLY A 31 -36.97 2.42 7.77
CA GLY A 31 -35.90 1.45 7.46
C GLY A 31 -34.51 1.92 7.84
N CYS A 32 -34.27 3.22 8.07
CA CYS A 32 -32.99 3.78 8.49
C CYS A 32 -32.77 3.82 10.00
N SER A 33 -33.68 3.33 10.81
CA SER A 33 -33.48 3.09 12.25
C SER A 33 -32.82 1.73 12.47
N GLY A 34 -31.75 1.46 11.71
CA GLY A 34 -30.88 0.31 11.91
C GLY A 34 -30.10 0.48 13.20
N ASN A 35 -30.32 -0.46 14.07
CA ASN A 35 -29.72 -0.72 15.36
C ASN A 35 -28.20 -0.45 15.35
N LYS A 36 -27.77 0.71 15.86
CA LYS A 36 -26.36 1.11 15.96
C LYS A 36 -25.58 0.38 17.06
N ASN A 37 -26.13 -0.68 17.64
CA ASN A 37 -25.52 -1.40 18.78
C ASN A 37 -24.92 -2.77 18.45
N SER A 38 -24.88 -3.21 17.19
CA SER A 38 -24.32 -4.53 16.86
C SER A 38 -22.83 -4.49 16.46
N GLY A 39 -22.27 -3.32 16.18
CA GLY A 39 -20.89 -3.22 15.70
C GLY A 39 -19.80 -3.32 16.77
N ASN A 40 -20.09 -2.96 18.03
CA ASN A 40 -19.07 -2.96 19.09
C ASN A 40 -18.92 -4.32 19.80
N ASN A 41 -19.95 -5.16 19.80
CA ASN A 41 -19.88 -6.47 20.44
C ASN A 41 -19.13 -7.48 19.56
N ASP A 42 -19.26 -7.39 18.24
CA ASP A 42 -18.66 -8.34 17.31
C ASP A 42 -17.13 -8.20 17.24
N SER A 43 -16.61 -6.96 17.27
CA SER A 43 -15.18 -6.71 17.29
C SER A 43 -14.51 -7.06 18.63
N SER A 44 -15.21 -6.87 19.76
CA SER A 44 -14.72 -7.27 21.08
C SER A 44 -14.71 -8.79 21.25
N ASP A 45 -15.73 -9.49 20.76
CA ASP A 45 -15.80 -10.94 20.75
C ASP A 45 -14.75 -11.58 19.85
N LEU A 46 -14.51 -10.98 18.67
CA LEU A 46 -13.44 -11.40 17.78
C LEU A 46 -12.06 -11.20 18.43
N TRP A 47 -11.84 -10.04 19.05
CA TRP A 47 -10.59 -9.77 19.76
C TRP A 47 -10.37 -10.72 20.93
N ASN A 48 -11.40 -11.01 21.72
CA ASN A 48 -11.31 -11.98 22.82
C ASN A 48 -10.89 -13.38 22.33
N LYS A 49 -11.39 -13.80 21.18
CA LYS A 49 -10.99 -15.08 20.55
C LYS A 49 -9.58 -15.07 20.00
N LEU A 50 -9.12 -13.93 19.48
CA LEU A 50 -7.82 -13.82 18.79
C LEU A 50 -6.69 -13.38 19.73
N SER A 51 -6.99 -12.68 20.84
CA SER A 51 -5.97 -12.04 21.69
C SER A 51 -4.95 -13.01 22.25
N SER A 52 -5.31 -14.27 22.47
CA SER A 52 -4.38 -15.32 22.94
C SER A 52 -3.27 -15.62 21.92
N TYR A 53 -3.54 -15.46 20.62
CA TYR A 53 -2.56 -15.67 19.56
C TYR A 53 -1.57 -14.50 19.39
N PHE A 54 -1.85 -13.36 20.04
CA PHE A 54 -0.99 -12.18 20.07
C PHE A 54 -0.26 -12.00 21.39
N ARG A 55 -0.35 -12.97 22.29
CA ARG A 55 0.38 -13.00 23.55
C ARG A 55 1.40 -14.13 23.49
N PRO A 56 2.60 -13.94 24.03
CA PRO A 56 3.53 -15.06 24.17
C PRO A 56 2.93 -16.11 25.11
N PRO A 57 3.27 -17.39 24.94
CA PRO A 57 3.00 -18.41 25.95
C PRO A 57 3.51 -17.97 27.33
N ALA A 58 2.85 -18.45 28.39
CA ALA A 58 3.14 -18.00 29.77
C ALA A 58 4.60 -18.19 30.18
N GLU A 59 5.26 -19.24 29.65
CA GLU A 59 6.69 -19.53 29.88
C GLU A 59 7.61 -18.50 29.25
N TYR A 60 7.16 -17.72 28.28
CA TYR A 60 7.92 -16.65 27.61
C TYR A 60 7.41 -15.24 27.97
N GLU A 61 6.39 -15.14 28.82
CA GLU A 61 5.87 -13.85 29.25
C GLU A 61 6.96 -13.05 29.97
N ASN A 62 7.22 -11.83 29.47
CA ASN A 62 8.30 -10.96 29.95
C ASN A 62 9.74 -11.49 29.78
N VAL A 63 9.94 -12.58 29.02
CA VAL A 63 11.26 -13.10 28.67
C VAL A 63 11.70 -12.47 27.35
N TYR A 64 12.36 -11.32 27.42
CA TYR A 64 12.81 -10.56 26.23
C TYR A 64 14.25 -10.87 25.83
N GLY A 65 14.89 -11.83 26.46
CA GLY A 65 16.31 -12.12 26.27
C GLY A 65 17.21 -10.96 26.73
N ASN A 66 18.49 -11.05 26.38
CA ASN A 66 19.49 -10.03 26.73
C ASN A 66 19.59 -8.93 25.65
N PHE A 67 18.50 -8.64 24.95
CA PHE A 67 18.49 -7.57 23.97
C PHE A 67 18.50 -6.21 24.65
N ARG A 68 19.35 -5.33 24.13
CA ARG A 68 19.39 -3.96 24.59
C ARG A 68 18.07 -3.26 24.31
N SER A 69 17.51 -2.61 25.32
CA SER A 69 16.30 -1.79 25.12
C SER A 69 16.56 -0.69 24.08
N PRO A 70 15.64 -0.45 23.14
CA PRO A 70 15.72 0.69 22.23
C PRO A 70 15.66 2.03 22.96
N LEU A 71 15.14 2.06 24.20
CA LEU A 71 15.07 3.24 25.06
C LEU A 71 16.35 3.50 25.86
N LEU A 72 17.44 2.84 25.51
CA LEU A 72 18.78 3.11 26.08
C LEU A 72 19.70 3.62 24.96
N TYR A 73 20.35 4.77 25.21
CA TYR A 73 21.46 5.24 24.37
C TYR A 73 22.64 4.25 24.42
N TYR A 74 23.53 4.32 23.46
CA TYR A 74 24.70 3.44 23.45
C TYR A 74 25.65 3.68 24.63
N ASN A 75 25.66 4.87 25.23
CA ASN A 75 26.39 5.21 26.46
C ASN A 75 25.72 4.68 27.75
N GLY A 76 24.47 4.17 27.67
CA GLY A 76 23.72 3.63 28.80
C GLY A 76 22.63 4.56 29.36
N ASP A 77 22.58 5.83 28.94
CA ASP A 77 21.56 6.77 29.38
C ASP A 77 20.16 6.34 28.92
N THR A 78 19.15 6.70 29.69
CA THR A 78 17.77 6.33 29.43
C THR A 78 17.04 7.43 28.62
N VAL A 79 16.30 7.01 27.60
CA VAL A 79 15.35 7.84 26.87
C VAL A 79 14.13 8.09 27.76
N ARG A 80 13.77 9.36 28.00
CA ARG A 80 12.69 9.76 28.92
C ARG A 80 11.66 10.67 28.28
N THR A 81 12.03 11.39 27.22
CA THR A 81 11.18 12.34 26.52
C THR A 81 11.07 12.00 25.03
N VAL A 82 10.15 12.67 24.33
CA VAL A 82 10.02 12.55 22.87
C VAL A 82 11.29 13.07 22.17
N GLU A 83 11.89 14.13 22.70
CA GLU A 83 13.14 14.73 22.18
C GLU A 83 14.31 13.77 22.38
N ASP A 84 14.39 13.07 23.52
CA ASP A 84 15.36 12.00 23.76
C ASP A 84 15.18 10.88 22.74
N TRP A 85 13.94 10.50 22.45
CA TRP A 85 13.64 9.48 21.47
C TRP A 85 14.10 9.88 20.06
N GLN A 86 13.90 11.15 19.65
CA GLN A 86 14.39 11.61 18.35
C GLN A 86 15.92 11.55 18.28
N ARG A 87 16.62 11.95 19.33
CA ARG A 87 18.10 11.82 19.43
C ARG A 87 18.53 10.35 19.36
N ARG A 88 17.84 9.48 20.10
CA ARG A 88 18.11 8.04 20.09
C ARG A 88 17.90 7.41 18.71
N ARG A 89 16.84 7.78 18.01
CA ARG A 89 16.60 7.36 16.63
C ARG A 89 17.74 7.77 15.70
N THR A 90 18.23 8.98 15.84
CA THR A 90 19.39 9.47 15.07
C THR A 90 20.63 8.62 15.37
N GLU A 91 20.93 8.40 16.62
CA GLU A 91 22.07 7.56 17.05
C GLU A 91 21.98 6.13 16.47
N ILE A 92 20.80 5.51 16.49
CA ILE A 92 20.57 4.20 15.89
C ILE A 92 20.77 4.26 14.37
N LYS A 93 20.17 5.26 13.71
CA LYS A 93 20.26 5.43 12.25
C LYS A 93 21.69 5.62 11.81
N ASP A 94 22.46 6.49 12.47
CA ASP A 94 23.85 6.78 12.13
C ASP A 94 24.72 5.53 12.25
N ARG A 95 24.49 4.73 13.29
CA ARG A 95 25.19 3.45 13.44
C ARG A 95 24.83 2.46 12.33
N TRP A 96 23.57 2.33 11.96
CA TRP A 96 23.17 1.49 10.84
C TRP A 96 23.75 1.98 9.53
N MET A 97 23.66 3.28 9.25
CA MET A 97 24.19 3.86 8.02
C MET A 97 25.71 3.76 7.91
N SER A 98 26.44 3.74 9.05
CA SER A 98 27.87 3.48 9.03
C SER A 98 28.23 2.04 8.62
N LEU A 99 27.34 1.09 8.86
CA LEU A 99 27.51 -0.32 8.49
C LEU A 99 26.96 -0.62 7.09
N LEU A 100 25.82 0.00 6.74
CA LEU A 100 25.11 -0.27 5.49
C LEU A 100 25.59 0.58 4.30
N GLY A 101 26.37 1.62 4.57
CA GLY A 101 26.80 2.63 3.62
C GLY A 101 25.83 3.80 3.52
N GLN A 102 26.38 4.98 3.22
CA GLN A 102 25.58 6.22 3.05
C GLN A 102 24.92 6.23 1.68
N TRP A 103 23.62 6.46 1.66
CA TRP A 103 22.89 6.58 0.41
C TRP A 103 23.30 7.83 -0.36
N PRO A 104 23.42 7.73 -1.69
CA PRO A 104 23.43 8.92 -2.53
C PRO A 104 22.11 9.70 -2.37
N PRO A 105 22.05 10.96 -2.84
CA PRO A 105 20.78 11.68 -2.91
C PRO A 105 19.73 10.88 -3.66
N VAL A 106 18.49 10.88 -3.17
CA VAL A 106 17.36 10.23 -3.84
C VAL A 106 17.05 10.96 -5.15
N ILE A 107 16.70 10.22 -6.19
CA ILE A 107 16.46 10.75 -7.54
C ILE A 107 15.05 11.34 -7.61
N THR A 108 14.94 12.64 -7.33
CA THR A 108 13.64 13.33 -7.25
C THR A 108 13.11 13.86 -8.57
N GLY A 109 13.97 14.04 -9.59
CA GLY A 109 13.63 14.72 -10.85
C GLY A 109 13.00 13.85 -11.94
N GLN A 110 12.93 12.52 -11.76
CA GLN A 110 12.50 11.59 -12.80
C GLN A 110 10.98 11.34 -12.83
N THR A 111 10.53 10.89 -13.99
CA THR A 111 9.19 10.31 -14.23
C THR A 111 9.36 8.95 -14.92
N PHE A 112 8.29 8.17 -14.99
CA PHE A 112 8.32 6.93 -15.75
C PHE A 112 8.46 7.18 -17.25
N GLU A 113 9.34 6.43 -17.92
CA GLU A 113 9.28 6.18 -19.35
C GLU A 113 8.28 5.04 -19.58
N ILE A 114 7.25 5.28 -20.39
CA ILE A 114 6.26 4.27 -20.76
C ILE A 114 6.77 3.51 -21.96
N LEU A 115 6.96 2.20 -21.80
CA LEU A 115 7.48 1.32 -22.86
C LEU A 115 6.36 0.59 -23.60
N ASP A 116 5.29 0.25 -22.86
CA ASP A 116 4.13 -0.46 -23.40
C ASP A 116 2.89 -0.20 -22.54
N THR A 117 1.71 -0.35 -23.15
CA THR A 117 0.42 -0.09 -22.50
C THR A 117 -0.57 -1.18 -22.89
N LEU A 118 -1.23 -1.77 -21.88
CA LEU A 118 -2.26 -2.78 -22.06
C LEU A 118 -3.42 -2.52 -21.11
N HIS A 119 -4.64 -2.49 -21.62
CA HIS A 119 -5.83 -2.50 -20.78
C HIS A 119 -6.17 -3.94 -20.37
N ARG A 120 -6.33 -4.18 -19.09
CA ARG A 120 -6.70 -5.47 -18.51
C ARG A 120 -7.91 -5.30 -17.59
N GLU A 121 -8.92 -6.12 -17.79
CA GLU A 121 -10.12 -6.15 -16.92
C GLU A 121 -10.64 -4.75 -16.53
N ASN A 122 -10.23 -4.22 -15.39
CA ASN A 122 -10.65 -2.94 -14.81
C ASN A 122 -9.45 -2.04 -14.42
N PHE A 123 -8.33 -2.16 -15.11
CA PHE A 123 -7.15 -1.35 -14.90
C PHE A 123 -6.25 -1.24 -16.15
N MET A 124 -5.49 -0.16 -16.21
CA MET A 124 -4.41 -0.01 -17.19
C MET A 124 -3.11 -0.60 -16.62
N GLN A 125 -2.42 -1.38 -17.43
CA GLN A 125 -1.08 -1.87 -17.18
C GLN A 125 -0.10 -1.13 -18.09
N TYR A 126 0.90 -0.50 -17.49
CA TYR A 126 2.00 0.15 -18.18
C TYR A 126 3.29 -0.62 -17.89
N ARG A 127 4.02 -1.03 -18.91
CA ARG A 127 5.42 -1.41 -18.75
C ARG A 127 6.22 -0.14 -18.69
N VAL A 128 7.01 0.05 -17.64
CA VAL A 128 7.69 1.30 -17.33
C VAL A 128 9.17 1.09 -17.13
N ARG A 129 9.96 2.15 -17.38
CA ARG A 129 11.39 2.20 -17.09
C ARG A 129 11.70 3.44 -16.28
N PHE A 130 12.63 3.34 -15.33
CA PHE A 130 13.12 4.47 -14.53
C PHE A 130 14.48 4.13 -13.91
N TYR A 131 15.17 5.15 -13.42
CA TYR A 131 16.41 4.95 -12.67
C TYR A 131 16.09 4.54 -11.23
N TRP A 132 16.50 3.36 -10.82
CA TRP A 132 16.40 2.93 -9.43
C TRP A 132 17.69 3.18 -8.63
N THR A 133 18.84 3.34 -9.34
CA THR A 133 20.06 3.95 -8.83
C THR A 133 20.54 5.01 -9.85
N PRO A 134 21.46 5.92 -9.48
CA PRO A 134 21.97 6.92 -10.43
C PRO A 134 22.61 6.32 -11.69
N ASN A 135 23.09 5.09 -11.60
CA ASN A 135 23.85 4.44 -12.66
C ASN A 135 23.06 3.35 -13.40
N GLU A 136 21.89 2.95 -12.88
CA GLU A 136 21.18 1.79 -13.40
C GLU A 136 19.68 2.07 -13.50
N GLN A 137 19.12 1.74 -14.67
CA GLN A 137 17.68 1.71 -14.89
C GLN A 137 17.14 0.31 -14.63
N THR A 138 15.89 0.26 -14.17
CA THR A 138 15.11 -0.97 -14.12
C THR A 138 13.83 -0.82 -14.92
N GLU A 139 13.25 -1.93 -15.30
CA GLU A 139 11.90 -2.02 -15.84
C GLU A 139 10.96 -2.66 -14.82
N GLY A 140 9.71 -2.27 -14.91
CA GLY A 140 8.66 -2.81 -14.04
C GLY A 140 7.28 -2.58 -14.64
N TYR A 141 6.27 -2.80 -13.84
CA TYR A 141 4.88 -2.63 -14.28
C TYR A 141 4.12 -1.74 -13.30
N LEU A 142 3.57 -0.66 -13.85
CA LEU A 142 2.63 0.21 -13.15
C LEU A 142 1.21 -0.22 -13.53
N LEU A 143 0.40 -0.59 -12.53
CA LEU A 143 -1.00 -0.94 -12.71
C LEU A 143 -1.87 0.15 -12.08
N VAL A 144 -2.76 0.73 -12.87
CA VAL A 144 -3.62 1.85 -12.46
C VAL A 144 -5.09 1.44 -12.64
N PRO A 145 -5.87 1.29 -11.55
CA PRO A 145 -7.31 1.01 -11.66
C PRO A 145 -8.06 2.09 -12.46
N ASP A 146 -9.03 1.69 -13.27
CA ASP A 146 -9.87 2.59 -14.10
C ASP A 146 -10.72 3.56 -13.25
N LYS A 147 -10.86 3.31 -11.96
CA LYS A 147 -11.62 4.16 -11.04
C LYS A 147 -11.03 5.57 -10.99
N GLU A 148 -11.87 6.58 -11.08
CA GLU A 148 -11.45 7.98 -10.98
C GLU A 148 -10.89 8.37 -9.60
N GLY A 149 -10.11 9.45 -9.58
CA GLY A 149 -9.54 10.07 -8.40
C GLY A 149 -8.24 9.43 -7.91
N LYS A 150 -7.59 10.10 -6.96
CA LYS A 150 -6.35 9.63 -6.36
C LYS A 150 -6.57 8.39 -5.50
N LYS A 151 -5.66 7.46 -5.59
CA LYS A 151 -5.73 6.13 -4.95
C LYS A 151 -4.51 5.90 -4.07
N PRO A 152 -4.62 5.12 -3.00
CA PRO A 152 -3.45 4.61 -2.30
C PRO A 152 -2.62 3.76 -3.26
N ALA A 153 -1.32 3.70 -3.03
CA ALA A 153 -0.44 2.92 -3.88
C ALA A 153 0.43 1.95 -3.08
N VAL A 154 0.90 0.89 -3.76
CA VAL A 154 1.77 -0.12 -3.16
C VAL A 154 2.90 -0.45 -4.14
N ILE A 155 4.13 -0.34 -3.69
CA ILE A 155 5.28 -0.91 -4.37
C ILE A 155 5.32 -2.39 -4.02
N THR A 156 5.35 -3.24 -5.04
CA THR A 156 5.43 -4.69 -4.89
C THR A 156 6.78 -5.18 -5.39
N THR A 157 7.51 -5.87 -4.54
CA THR A 157 8.85 -6.35 -4.87
C THR A 157 8.85 -7.88 -5.01
N PHE A 158 9.44 -8.36 -6.07
CA PHE A 158 9.69 -9.77 -6.30
C PHE A 158 10.95 -9.93 -7.16
N TYR A 159 11.42 -11.14 -7.37
CA TYR A 159 12.60 -11.40 -8.21
C TYR A 159 12.39 -10.88 -9.64
N GLU A 160 11.31 -11.33 -10.28
CA GLU A 160 10.83 -10.82 -11.56
C GLU A 160 9.51 -10.05 -11.40
N PRO A 161 9.37 -8.86 -11.98
CA PRO A 161 8.19 -8.02 -11.81
C PRO A 161 6.91 -8.63 -12.43
N GLU A 162 7.05 -9.52 -13.41
CA GLU A 162 5.95 -10.21 -14.10
C GLU A 162 5.13 -11.09 -13.15
N THR A 163 5.77 -11.72 -12.19
CA THR A 163 5.09 -12.62 -11.25
C THR A 163 4.06 -11.87 -10.42
N ALA A 164 4.39 -10.71 -9.86
CA ALA A 164 3.48 -9.97 -9.00
C ALA A 164 2.27 -9.39 -9.76
N ILE A 165 2.38 -9.19 -11.07
CA ILE A 165 1.26 -8.75 -11.92
C ILE A 165 0.46 -9.93 -12.53
N GLY A 166 0.75 -11.17 -12.14
CA GLY A 166 0.01 -12.37 -12.55
C GLY A 166 0.45 -12.98 -13.88
N LEU A 167 1.61 -12.61 -14.43
CA LEU A 167 2.13 -13.17 -15.68
C LEU A 167 3.16 -14.29 -15.47
N GLY A 168 3.71 -14.42 -14.27
CA GLY A 168 4.79 -15.39 -13.99
C GLY A 168 4.34 -16.82 -13.72
N GLY A 169 3.03 -17.13 -13.76
CA GLY A 169 2.50 -18.48 -13.55
C GLY A 169 2.75 -19.07 -12.15
N LYS A 170 3.21 -18.30 -11.18
CA LYS A 170 3.48 -18.75 -9.80
C LYS A 170 2.24 -18.54 -8.92
N PRO A 171 1.61 -19.60 -8.39
CA PRO A 171 0.43 -19.49 -7.55
C PRO A 171 0.65 -18.58 -6.34
N TYR A 172 -0.35 -17.76 -6.01
CA TYR A 172 -0.37 -16.87 -4.82
C TYR A 172 0.76 -15.85 -4.77
N ARG A 173 1.37 -15.52 -5.91
CA ARG A 173 2.42 -14.51 -6.03
C ARG A 173 1.98 -13.25 -6.79
N ASP A 174 0.76 -13.23 -7.29
CA ASP A 174 0.13 -12.17 -8.10
C ASP A 174 -0.39 -11.00 -7.24
N PHE A 175 0.32 -10.65 -6.17
CA PHE A 175 -0.17 -9.68 -5.17
C PHE A 175 -0.32 -8.26 -5.72
N ALA A 176 0.46 -7.80 -6.69
CA ALA A 176 0.23 -6.52 -7.36
C ALA A 176 -1.11 -6.52 -8.12
N TYR A 177 -1.35 -7.57 -8.90
CA TYR A 177 -2.62 -7.76 -9.61
C TYR A 177 -3.81 -7.77 -8.63
N GLN A 178 -3.73 -8.52 -7.55
CA GLN A 178 -4.79 -8.62 -6.55
C GLN A 178 -5.06 -7.30 -5.82
N LEU A 179 -4.03 -6.51 -5.51
CA LEU A 179 -4.16 -5.19 -4.92
C LEU A 179 -4.78 -4.20 -5.91
N THR A 180 -4.37 -4.25 -7.18
CA THR A 180 -4.93 -3.34 -8.21
C THR A 180 -6.41 -3.59 -8.42
N LYS A 181 -6.86 -4.82 -8.45
CA LYS A 181 -8.30 -5.16 -8.52
C LYS A 181 -9.10 -4.64 -7.32
N ARG A 182 -8.45 -4.36 -6.20
CA ARG A 182 -9.05 -3.77 -4.99
C ARG A 182 -8.95 -2.24 -4.93
N GLY A 183 -8.44 -1.61 -5.99
CA GLY A 183 -8.41 -0.17 -6.13
C GLY A 183 -7.10 0.50 -5.69
N PHE A 184 -6.01 -0.24 -5.50
CA PHE A 184 -4.69 0.33 -5.29
C PHE A 184 -3.97 0.54 -6.63
N VAL A 185 -3.26 1.64 -6.77
CA VAL A 185 -2.20 1.71 -7.79
C VAL A 185 -1.05 0.83 -7.33
N THR A 186 -0.49 0.00 -8.21
CA THR A 186 0.66 -0.82 -7.84
C THR A 186 1.83 -0.60 -8.80
N LEU A 187 3.03 -0.57 -8.25
CA LEU A 187 4.27 -0.60 -9.01
C LEU A 187 5.00 -1.89 -8.70
N SER A 188 5.03 -2.81 -9.66
CA SER A 188 5.79 -4.05 -9.54
C SER A 188 7.21 -3.84 -10.04
N ILE A 189 8.17 -4.05 -9.15
CA ILE A 189 9.61 -3.93 -9.45
C ILE A 189 10.34 -5.22 -9.09
N GLY A 190 11.44 -5.42 -9.77
CA GLY A 190 12.34 -6.56 -9.63
C GLY A 190 13.28 -6.56 -10.82
N THR A 191 14.12 -7.57 -10.97
CA THR A 191 14.95 -7.72 -12.14
C THR A 191 14.73 -9.10 -12.76
N THR A 192 14.30 -9.15 -14.00
CA THR A 192 14.26 -10.39 -14.79
C THR A 192 15.62 -11.05 -14.86
N LYS A 193 16.67 -10.24 -14.99
CA LYS A 193 18.07 -10.71 -15.00
C LYS A 193 18.51 -11.29 -13.66
N THR A 194 17.88 -10.92 -12.56
CA THR A 194 18.20 -11.44 -11.23
C THR A 194 18.00 -12.95 -11.16
N THR A 195 16.90 -13.45 -11.69
CA THR A 195 16.61 -14.89 -11.72
C THR A 195 17.51 -15.62 -12.72
N GLU A 196 17.72 -15.05 -13.90
CA GLU A 196 18.56 -15.63 -14.94
C GLU A 196 20.02 -15.77 -14.51
N ASN A 197 20.56 -14.76 -13.86
CA ASN A 197 21.96 -14.71 -13.44
C ASN A 197 22.17 -15.13 -11.97
N GLN A 198 21.10 -15.49 -11.24
CA GLN A 198 21.12 -15.77 -9.81
C GLN A 198 21.74 -14.63 -8.97
N THR A 199 21.57 -13.39 -9.46
CA THR A 199 22.09 -12.19 -8.84
C THR A 199 20.97 -11.46 -8.12
N TYR A 200 20.71 -11.82 -6.87
CA TYR A 200 19.61 -11.28 -6.08
C TYR A 200 19.96 -9.97 -5.35
N SER A 201 20.99 -9.28 -5.80
CA SER A 201 21.53 -8.10 -5.13
C SER A 201 21.83 -6.99 -6.11
N ILE A 202 21.66 -5.76 -5.64
CA ILE A 202 22.14 -4.56 -6.33
C ILE A 202 23.44 -4.15 -5.65
N TYR A 203 24.47 -3.89 -6.46
CA TYR A 203 25.74 -3.35 -6.01
C TYR A 203 25.89 -1.92 -6.48
N TYR A 204 26.12 -0.98 -5.58
CA TYR A 204 26.28 0.43 -5.92
C TYR A 204 27.60 0.99 -5.38
N PRO A 205 28.39 1.72 -6.19
CA PRO A 205 28.19 1.98 -7.63
C PRO A 205 28.42 0.78 -8.55
N THR A 206 29.29 -0.16 -8.21
CA THR A 206 29.53 -1.43 -8.93
C THR A 206 29.84 -2.55 -7.95
N ILE A 207 29.90 -3.79 -8.42
CA ILE A 207 30.23 -4.94 -7.58
C ILE A 207 31.68 -4.86 -7.04
N GLU A 208 32.63 -4.33 -7.83
CA GLU A 208 34.03 -4.22 -7.46
C GLU A 208 34.29 -3.08 -6.45
N ASN A 209 33.44 -2.06 -6.47
CA ASN A 209 33.61 -0.85 -5.66
C ASN A 209 32.35 -0.51 -4.88
N ALA A 210 31.65 -1.53 -4.38
CA ALA A 210 30.38 -1.33 -3.67
C ALA A 210 30.58 -0.49 -2.40
N THR A 211 29.88 0.63 -2.32
CA THR A 211 29.85 1.52 -1.16
C THR A 211 28.62 1.31 -0.28
N LEU A 212 27.63 0.61 -0.81
CA LEU A 212 26.43 0.19 -0.08
C LEU A 212 26.43 -1.31 0.11
N GLN A 213 25.98 -1.76 1.27
CA GLN A 213 25.61 -3.16 1.45
C GLN A 213 24.47 -3.52 0.48
N PRO A 214 24.41 -4.73 -0.08
CA PRO A 214 23.41 -5.10 -1.08
C PRO A 214 21.96 -4.83 -0.64
N LEU A 215 21.61 -5.16 0.61
CA LEU A 215 20.26 -4.87 1.14
C LEU A 215 19.99 -3.36 1.27
N SER A 216 21.02 -2.57 1.58
CA SER A 216 20.91 -1.11 1.62
C SER A 216 20.71 -0.54 0.21
N ALA A 217 21.38 -1.10 -0.79
CA ALA A 217 21.18 -0.71 -2.19
C ALA A 217 19.76 -1.05 -2.70
N LEU A 218 19.21 -2.21 -2.30
CA LEU A 218 17.82 -2.57 -2.59
C LEU A 218 16.83 -1.59 -1.93
N ALA A 219 17.07 -1.22 -0.67
CA ALA A 219 16.25 -0.24 0.03
C ALA A 219 16.33 1.16 -0.61
N TYR A 220 17.51 1.56 -1.07
CA TYR A 220 17.72 2.78 -1.83
C TYR A 220 16.97 2.76 -3.18
N ALA A 221 17.03 1.65 -3.91
CA ALA A 221 16.27 1.45 -5.14
C ALA A 221 14.76 1.57 -4.90
N ALA A 222 14.25 1.00 -3.81
CA ALA A 222 12.85 1.12 -3.41
C ALA A 222 12.47 2.56 -3.03
N ALA A 223 13.37 3.33 -2.42
CA ALA A 223 13.14 4.76 -2.16
C ALA A 223 13.02 5.57 -3.47
N ASN A 224 13.85 5.29 -4.48
CA ASN A 224 13.74 5.92 -5.79
C ASN A 224 12.45 5.48 -6.53
N ALA A 225 12.02 4.24 -6.37
CA ALA A 225 10.73 3.76 -6.87
C ALA A 225 9.55 4.49 -6.21
N TRP A 226 9.65 4.78 -4.91
CA TRP A 226 8.65 5.59 -4.19
C TRP A 226 8.57 7.02 -4.75
N GLU A 227 9.72 7.65 -4.99
CA GLU A 227 9.79 9.02 -5.51
C GLU A 227 9.14 9.16 -6.90
N VAL A 228 9.35 8.22 -7.78
CA VAL A 228 8.75 8.26 -9.12
C VAL A 228 7.25 7.90 -9.08
N LEU A 229 6.85 6.94 -8.22
CA LEU A 229 5.46 6.55 -8.04
C LEU A 229 4.62 7.67 -7.43
N ALA A 230 5.17 8.42 -6.47
CA ALA A 230 4.50 9.55 -5.82
C ALA A 230 4.10 10.69 -6.79
N LYS A 231 4.71 10.74 -7.97
CA LYS A 231 4.40 11.74 -9.02
C LYS A 231 3.32 11.29 -10.00
N VAL A 232 2.90 10.04 -9.95
CA VAL A 232 1.80 9.56 -10.80
C VAL A 232 0.52 10.28 -10.42
N GLN A 233 -0.17 10.86 -11.39
CA GLN A 233 -1.36 11.69 -11.17
C GLN A 233 -2.44 10.97 -10.35
N ASP A 234 -2.62 9.68 -10.58
CA ASP A 234 -3.61 8.82 -9.92
C ASP A 234 -3.24 8.40 -8.51
N VAL A 235 -2.03 8.72 -8.04
CA VAL A 235 -1.51 8.30 -6.74
C VAL A 235 -1.73 9.39 -5.68
N ASP A 236 -2.23 8.96 -4.53
CA ASP A 236 -2.15 9.72 -3.29
C ASP A 236 -0.78 9.47 -2.65
N SER A 237 0.13 10.42 -2.82
CA SER A 237 1.52 10.33 -2.34
C SER A 237 1.65 10.23 -0.80
N THR A 238 0.57 10.52 -0.06
CA THR A 238 0.56 10.36 1.40
C THR A 238 0.22 8.94 1.85
N ARG A 239 -0.18 8.06 0.90
CA ARG A 239 -0.64 6.70 1.16
C ARG A 239 0.05 5.70 0.24
N ILE A 240 1.38 5.64 0.32
CA ILE A 240 2.19 4.67 -0.42
C ILE A 240 2.79 3.67 0.56
N GLY A 241 2.51 2.40 0.35
CA GLY A 241 3.11 1.29 1.08
C GLY A 241 4.06 0.48 0.21
N ILE A 242 4.77 -0.44 0.83
CA ILE A 242 5.62 -1.42 0.15
C ILE A 242 5.34 -2.81 0.70
N THR A 243 5.31 -3.80 -0.18
CA THR A 243 5.21 -5.20 0.18
C THR A 243 6.08 -6.06 -0.73
N GLY A 244 6.44 -7.24 -0.28
CA GLY A 244 7.24 -8.17 -1.05
C GLY A 244 7.10 -9.58 -0.50
N HIS A 245 7.77 -10.52 -1.16
CA HIS A 245 7.81 -11.91 -0.75
C HIS A 245 9.24 -12.43 -0.78
N SER A 246 9.60 -13.14 0.31
CA SER A 246 10.87 -13.79 0.52
C SER A 246 12.02 -12.78 0.70
N TYR A 247 12.85 -12.60 -0.33
CA TYR A 247 14.11 -11.88 -0.24
C TYR A 247 14.06 -10.55 -0.97
#